data_1e29facb1572ef2014c554a54e16c745
#
_entry.id   1e29facb1572ef2014c554a54e16c745
#
_cell.length_a   1.000
_cell.length_b   1.000
_cell.length_c   1.000
_cell.angle_alpha   90.00
_cell.angle_beta   90.00
_cell.angle_gamma   90.00
#
_symmetry.space_group_name_H-M   'P 1'
#
loop_
_entity.id
_entity.type
_entity.pdbx_description
1 polymer ?
#
loop_
_entity_poly.entity_id
_entity_poly.type
_entity_poly.pdbx_seq_one_letter_code
_entity_poly.pdbx_strand_id
1 'polypeptide(L)'
;HTAYIGQQQFLLNRDRELSISEVELYFKTEETDAIAPLQQEISAWVKRNYPTAVLSFSPPETVFEKLFVTGEADIVAEFYARNKEQAPDAPTLQKLEKTLESKTGLAPVGVAFENQLNISIDHQKLLLYNISYEEVYRVLKTAFKENEVATLRSYQQYLPITLAGNEQTVDHILHNTLIRTQPDENQKTNHVPLSAVTKITPGEDLKILTAGKNGEYIPFSFYQVENAEQLMENIRELVRSESKDKTNWDIDFSGSFFSNQQMLNELVVILFISILLMYFILAAQFESFLQPLIVLLEI
;
A
#
# COMPACT_ATOMS: atom_id res chain seq x y z
N HIS A 1 2.57 -24.43 11.20
CA HIS A 1 2.03 -23.36 10.38
C HIS A 1 1.22 -22.41 11.23
N THR A 2 1.32 -21.13 10.99
CA THR A 2 0.44 -20.11 11.58
C THR A 2 -0.11 -19.29 10.43
N ALA A 3 -1.43 -19.13 10.38
CA ALA A 3 -2.10 -18.34 9.34
C ALA A 3 -2.87 -17.20 10.02
N TYR A 4 -2.72 -16.01 9.48
CA TYR A 4 -3.52 -14.84 9.83
C TYR A 4 -4.35 -14.45 8.62
N ILE A 5 -5.67 -14.40 8.79
CA ILE A 5 -6.61 -14.13 7.72
C ILE A 5 -7.46 -12.94 8.14
N GLY A 6 -7.45 -11.87 7.35
CA GLY A 6 -8.20 -10.65 7.63
C GLY A 6 -7.67 -9.84 8.82
N GLN A 7 -8.56 -9.04 9.42
CA GLN A 7 -8.17 -8.15 10.52
C GLN A 7 -7.68 -8.93 11.74
N GLN A 8 -6.48 -8.62 12.18
CA GLN A 8 -5.94 -9.13 13.44
C GLN A 8 -6.34 -8.24 14.60
N GLN A 9 -6.86 -8.85 15.67
CA GLN A 9 -7.21 -8.13 16.91
C GLN A 9 -6.08 -8.08 17.95
N PHE A 10 -4.91 -8.66 17.68
CA PHE A 10 -3.79 -8.71 18.64
C PHE A 10 -2.92 -7.47 18.58
N LEU A 11 -3.02 -6.61 19.59
CA LEU A 11 -2.34 -5.32 19.72
C LEU A 11 -0.80 -5.36 19.81
N LEU A 12 -0.19 -6.50 20.13
CA LEU A 12 1.24 -6.59 20.44
C LEU A 12 2.14 -7.00 19.26
N ASN A 13 1.57 -7.39 18.11
CA ASN A 13 2.32 -7.86 16.94
C ASN A 13 1.88 -7.17 15.62
N ARG A 14 1.37 -5.96 15.68
CA ARG A 14 0.91 -5.26 14.49
C ARG A 14 2.02 -4.44 13.89
N ASP A 15 2.58 -4.91 12.81
CA ASP A 15 3.37 -4.06 11.92
C ASP A 15 2.43 -3.34 10.93
N ARG A 16 1.33 -3.99 10.52
CA ARG A 16 0.24 -3.38 9.75
C ARG A 16 -1.09 -4.11 9.98
N GLU A 17 -2.18 -3.43 9.72
CA GLU A 17 -3.51 -4.05 9.69
C GLU A 17 -3.70 -4.80 8.36
N LEU A 18 -4.01 -6.09 8.44
CA LEU A 18 -4.42 -6.86 7.28
C LEU A 18 -5.86 -6.50 6.91
N SER A 19 -6.13 -6.27 5.64
CA SER A 19 -7.49 -6.12 5.15
C SER A 19 -8.18 -7.49 5.00
N ILE A 20 -9.50 -7.48 4.79
CA ILE A 20 -10.31 -8.72 4.64
C ILE A 20 -9.80 -9.60 3.48
N SER A 21 -9.18 -8.99 2.46
CA SER A 21 -8.64 -9.68 1.28
C SER A 21 -7.16 -10.05 1.40
N GLU A 22 -6.55 -9.86 2.55
CA GLU A 22 -5.13 -10.18 2.80
C GLU A 22 -4.98 -11.39 3.69
N VAL A 23 -3.99 -12.22 3.36
CA VAL A 23 -3.62 -13.42 4.12
C VAL A 23 -2.11 -13.42 4.33
N GLU A 24 -1.69 -13.61 5.55
CA GLU A 24 -0.29 -13.79 5.92
C GLU A 24 -0.08 -15.20 6.46
N LEU A 25 0.86 -15.95 5.85
CA LEU A 25 1.16 -17.33 6.18
C LEU A 25 2.61 -17.47 6.61
N TYR A 26 2.82 -18.00 7.81
CA TYR A 26 4.16 -18.29 8.33
C TYR A 26 4.48 -19.77 8.13
N PHE A 27 5.59 -20.04 7.45
CA PHE A 27 6.13 -21.37 7.24
C PHE A 27 7.47 -21.50 7.96
N LYS A 28 7.67 -22.64 8.60
CA LYS A 28 8.95 -23.03 9.17
C LYS A 28 9.37 -24.34 8.51
N THR A 29 10.54 -24.34 7.91
CA THR A 29 11.19 -25.53 7.34
C THR A 29 12.27 -26.04 8.29
N GLU A 30 12.58 -27.32 8.23
CA GLU A 30 13.67 -27.91 9.01
C GLU A 30 15.04 -27.57 8.37
N GLU A 31 15.08 -27.47 7.04
CA GLU A 31 16.27 -27.14 6.26
C GLU A 31 16.06 -25.85 5.48
N THR A 32 17.08 -25.00 5.44
CA THR A 32 17.04 -23.71 4.73
C THR A 32 16.91 -23.90 3.22
N ASP A 33 17.52 -24.95 2.67
CA ASP A 33 17.51 -25.24 1.23
C ASP A 33 16.11 -25.62 0.70
N ALA A 34 15.20 -26.01 1.60
CA ALA A 34 13.81 -26.32 1.24
C ALA A 34 12.95 -25.05 1.01
N ILE A 35 13.43 -23.87 1.36
CA ILE A 35 12.65 -22.61 1.24
C ILE A 35 12.44 -22.25 -0.22
N ALA A 36 13.49 -22.22 -1.04
CA ALA A 36 13.41 -21.78 -2.42
C ALA A 36 12.47 -22.65 -3.29
N PRO A 37 12.54 -24.00 -3.27
CA PRO A 37 11.58 -24.83 -3.99
C PRO A 37 10.14 -24.64 -3.47
N LEU A 38 9.95 -24.49 -2.17
CA LEU A 38 8.63 -24.23 -1.59
C LEU A 38 8.03 -22.90 -2.08
N GLN A 39 8.83 -21.83 -2.13
CA GLN A 39 8.43 -20.54 -2.67
C GLN A 39 7.99 -20.64 -4.14
N GLN A 40 8.74 -21.40 -4.96
CA GLN A 40 8.40 -21.63 -6.36
C GLN A 40 7.08 -22.41 -6.51
N GLU A 41 6.87 -23.45 -5.72
CA GLU A 41 5.64 -24.24 -5.73
C GLU A 41 4.43 -23.40 -5.32
N ILE A 42 4.53 -22.64 -4.24
CA ILE A 42 3.47 -21.71 -3.79
C ILE A 42 3.17 -20.66 -4.86
N SER A 43 4.20 -20.06 -5.45
CA SER A 43 4.05 -19.08 -6.51
C SER A 43 3.33 -19.63 -7.73
N ALA A 44 3.70 -20.82 -8.15
CA ALA A 44 3.06 -21.51 -9.29
C ALA A 44 1.60 -21.87 -8.98
N TRP A 45 1.32 -22.29 -7.74
CA TRP A 45 -0.03 -22.62 -7.31
C TRP A 45 -0.92 -21.38 -7.24
N VAL A 46 -0.42 -20.26 -6.64
CA VAL A 46 -1.15 -19.00 -6.53
C VAL A 46 -1.43 -18.41 -7.92
N LYS A 47 -0.41 -18.34 -8.80
CA LYS A 47 -0.60 -17.84 -10.18
C LYS A 47 -1.63 -18.65 -10.98
N ARG A 48 -1.76 -19.95 -10.69
CA ARG A 48 -2.74 -20.83 -11.38
C ARG A 48 -4.17 -20.63 -10.86
N ASN A 49 -4.34 -20.48 -9.55
CA ASN A 49 -5.66 -20.46 -8.91
C ASN A 49 -6.18 -19.04 -8.67
N TYR A 50 -5.27 -18.09 -8.49
CA TYR A 50 -5.58 -16.67 -8.17
C TYR A 50 -4.68 -15.74 -9.00
N PRO A 51 -4.92 -15.62 -10.32
CA PRO A 51 -4.02 -14.88 -11.22
C PRO A 51 -3.91 -13.38 -10.93
N THR A 52 -4.88 -12.82 -10.22
CA THR A 52 -4.90 -11.40 -9.81
C THR A 52 -4.31 -11.16 -8.40
N ALA A 53 -3.95 -12.23 -7.68
CA ALA A 53 -3.38 -12.09 -6.36
C ALA A 53 -1.91 -11.65 -6.43
N VAL A 54 -1.55 -10.68 -5.62
CA VAL A 54 -0.16 -10.27 -5.40
C VAL A 54 0.42 -11.12 -4.29
N LEU A 55 1.53 -11.78 -4.58
CA LEU A 55 2.23 -12.66 -3.65
C LEU A 55 3.62 -12.11 -3.37
N SER A 56 3.97 -11.98 -2.11
CA SER A 56 5.31 -11.61 -1.66
C SER A 56 5.82 -12.61 -0.61
N PHE A 57 7.12 -12.81 -0.57
CA PHE A 57 7.79 -13.60 0.46
C PHE A 57 8.78 -12.72 1.19
N SER A 58 8.73 -12.75 2.51
CA SER A 58 9.69 -12.08 3.37
C SER A 58 10.16 -13.02 4.47
N PRO A 59 11.42 -12.95 4.90
CA PRO A 59 11.84 -13.64 6.10
C PRO A 59 11.07 -13.09 7.31
N PRO A 60 10.74 -13.92 8.31
CA PRO A 60 10.14 -13.42 9.53
C PRO A 60 11.16 -12.53 10.25
N GLU A 61 10.77 -11.33 10.55
CA GLU A 61 11.62 -10.37 11.24
C GLU A 61 11.85 -10.81 12.69
N THR A 62 13.10 -10.75 13.14
CA THR A 62 13.44 -10.90 14.54
C THR A 62 12.98 -9.66 15.33
N VAL A 63 12.88 -9.77 16.66
CA VAL A 63 12.53 -8.62 17.52
C VAL A 63 13.52 -7.47 17.34
N PHE A 64 14.78 -7.79 17.07
CA PHE A 64 15.82 -6.79 16.81
C PHE A 64 15.59 -6.10 15.45
N GLU A 65 15.31 -6.88 14.41
CA GLU A 65 15.01 -6.33 13.09
C GLU A 65 13.75 -5.46 13.11
N LYS A 66 12.71 -5.86 13.83
CA LYS A 66 11.50 -5.04 14.03
C LYS A 66 11.76 -3.70 14.71
N LEU A 67 12.79 -3.59 15.52
CA LEU A 67 13.16 -2.35 16.20
C LEU A 67 14.10 -1.45 15.38
N PHE A 68 14.92 -2.04 14.52
CA PHE A 68 16.03 -1.34 13.84
C PHE A 68 15.98 -1.43 12.31
N VAL A 69 15.21 -2.37 11.74
CA VAL A 69 15.06 -2.53 10.30
C VAL A 69 13.58 -2.31 9.98
N THR A 70 13.33 -1.34 9.14
CA THR A 70 11.95 -1.00 8.73
C THR A 70 11.49 -1.97 7.66
N GLY A 71 11.39 -3.15 7.60
CA GLY A 71 10.85 -4.09 6.57
C GLY A 71 10.57 -3.50 5.16
N GLU A 72 11.15 -2.33 4.87
CA GLU A 72 11.00 -1.59 3.62
C GLU A 72 11.74 -2.32 2.49
N ALA A 73 11.19 -2.20 1.29
CA ALA A 73 11.87 -2.67 0.10
C ALA A 73 13.23 -1.98 -0.08
N ASP A 74 14.22 -2.70 -0.64
CA ASP A 74 15.53 -2.11 -0.92
C ASP A 74 15.41 -0.92 -1.87
N ILE A 75 14.63 -1.09 -2.94
CA ILE A 75 14.29 -0.06 -3.91
C ILE A 75 12.78 -0.07 -4.15
N VAL A 76 12.17 1.08 -4.08
CA VAL A 76 10.81 1.31 -4.55
C VAL A 76 10.87 2.23 -5.76
N ALA A 77 10.45 1.74 -6.91
CA ALA A 77 10.29 2.55 -8.11
C ALA A 77 8.90 3.20 -8.09
N GLU A 78 8.86 4.50 -7.97
CA GLU A 78 7.65 5.33 -7.85
C GLU A 78 7.27 5.85 -9.23
N PHE A 79 6.19 5.34 -9.81
CA PHE A 79 5.69 5.74 -11.12
C PHE A 79 4.60 6.78 -10.97
N TYR A 80 4.87 8.00 -11.42
CA TYR A 80 3.94 9.12 -11.41
C TYR A 80 3.29 9.26 -12.78
N ALA A 81 1.96 9.22 -12.84
CA ALA A 81 1.24 9.50 -14.07
C ALA A 81 1.25 11.01 -14.37
N ARG A 82 1.76 11.42 -15.54
CA ARG A 82 1.71 12.83 -15.98
C ARG A 82 0.30 13.30 -16.28
N ASN A 83 -0.53 12.42 -16.80
CA ASN A 83 -1.93 12.70 -17.01
C ASN A 83 -2.74 12.21 -15.80
N LYS A 84 -3.15 13.15 -14.96
CA LYS A 84 -3.91 12.88 -13.73
C LYS A 84 -5.40 12.60 -13.97
N GLU A 85 -5.89 12.78 -15.20
CA GLU A 85 -7.31 12.59 -15.53
C GLU A 85 -7.68 11.10 -15.71
N GLN A 86 -6.71 10.25 -15.97
CA GLN A 86 -6.93 8.81 -16.15
C GLN A 86 -6.01 8.02 -15.23
N ALA A 87 -6.60 7.42 -14.21
CA ALA A 87 -5.90 6.39 -13.43
C ALA A 87 -5.50 5.23 -14.36
N PRO A 88 -4.28 4.69 -14.23
CA PRO A 88 -3.86 3.56 -15.05
C PRO A 88 -4.70 2.32 -14.69
N ASP A 89 -5.15 1.64 -15.72
CA ASP A 89 -5.94 0.41 -15.59
C ASP A 89 -5.05 -0.80 -15.24
N ALA A 90 -5.68 -1.84 -14.68
CA ALA A 90 -5.00 -3.05 -14.27
C ALA A 90 -4.18 -3.71 -15.39
N PRO A 91 -4.67 -3.85 -16.65
CA PRO A 91 -3.89 -4.40 -17.74
C PRO A 91 -2.62 -3.63 -18.04
N THR A 92 -2.65 -2.30 -17.96
CA THR A 92 -1.48 -1.43 -18.19
C THR A 92 -0.43 -1.65 -17.13
N LEU A 93 -0.82 -1.73 -15.86
CA LEU A 93 0.12 -1.95 -14.76
C LEU A 93 0.70 -3.37 -14.76
N GLN A 94 -0.09 -4.39 -15.09
CA GLN A 94 0.42 -5.76 -15.26
C GLN A 94 1.42 -5.87 -16.43
N LYS A 95 1.18 -5.13 -17.50
CA LYS A 95 2.14 -5.05 -18.62
C LYS A 95 3.43 -4.37 -18.18
N LEU A 96 3.33 -3.28 -17.43
CA LEU A 96 4.49 -2.57 -16.90
C LEU A 96 5.30 -3.47 -15.95
N GLU A 97 4.64 -4.19 -15.03
CA GLU A 97 5.26 -5.15 -14.13
C GLU A 97 6.05 -6.23 -14.88
N LYS A 98 5.45 -6.86 -15.90
CA LYS A 98 6.13 -7.86 -16.75
C LYS A 98 7.31 -7.26 -17.52
N THR A 99 7.18 -6.03 -17.97
CA THR A 99 8.27 -5.35 -18.68
C THR A 99 9.41 -5.03 -17.73
N LEU A 100 9.12 -4.58 -16.51
CA LEU A 100 10.10 -4.38 -15.44
C LEU A 100 10.83 -5.70 -15.13
N GLU A 101 10.10 -6.78 -14.87
CA GLU A 101 10.66 -8.11 -14.60
C GLU A 101 11.60 -8.56 -15.73
N SER A 102 11.18 -8.40 -17.00
CA SER A 102 11.98 -8.82 -18.15
C SER A 102 13.27 -8.01 -18.35
N LYS A 103 13.26 -6.74 -17.97
CA LYS A 103 14.40 -5.81 -18.13
C LYS A 103 15.38 -5.84 -16.96
N THR A 104 14.87 -6.02 -15.76
CA THR A 104 15.68 -6.00 -14.54
C THR A 104 16.15 -7.39 -14.10
N GLY A 105 15.47 -8.45 -14.56
CA GLY A 105 15.69 -9.81 -14.09
C GLY A 105 15.13 -10.09 -12.68
N LEU A 106 14.51 -9.09 -12.06
CA LEU A 106 13.89 -9.17 -10.74
C LEU A 106 12.39 -8.94 -10.87
N ALA A 107 11.58 -9.80 -10.25
CA ALA A 107 10.15 -9.61 -10.20
C ALA A 107 9.80 -8.54 -9.14
N PRO A 108 9.24 -7.39 -9.55
CA PRO A 108 8.79 -6.40 -8.59
C PRO A 108 7.55 -6.89 -7.85
N VAL A 109 7.36 -6.45 -6.62
CA VAL A 109 6.06 -6.52 -5.96
C VAL A 109 5.27 -5.29 -6.38
N GLY A 110 4.29 -5.51 -7.23
CA GLY A 110 3.42 -4.45 -7.76
C GLY A 110 2.23 -4.12 -6.84
N VAL A 111 1.25 -3.44 -7.39
CA VAL A 111 0.04 -3.01 -6.68
C VAL A 111 -1.06 -4.05 -6.84
N ALA A 112 -1.79 -4.30 -5.77
CA ALA A 112 -2.98 -5.13 -5.81
C ALA A 112 -4.18 -4.34 -6.31
N PHE A 113 -5.03 -5.02 -7.09
CA PHE A 113 -6.34 -4.51 -7.51
C PHE A 113 -7.44 -5.16 -6.68
N GLU A 114 -8.50 -4.41 -6.47
CA GLU A 114 -9.68 -4.88 -5.78
C GLU A 114 -10.91 -4.71 -6.67
N ASN A 115 -11.72 -5.76 -6.74
CA ASN A 115 -13.00 -5.68 -7.43
C ASN A 115 -13.96 -4.79 -6.63
N GLN A 116 -14.47 -3.77 -7.27
CA GLN A 116 -15.38 -2.80 -6.68
C GLN A 116 -16.72 -2.81 -7.39
N LEU A 117 -17.76 -2.45 -6.65
CA LEU A 117 -19.07 -2.13 -7.21
C LEU A 117 -19.27 -0.62 -7.15
N ASN A 118 -19.19 0.02 -8.31
CA ASN A 118 -19.39 1.46 -8.41
C ASN A 118 -20.89 1.78 -8.51
N ILE A 119 -21.41 2.48 -7.51
CA ILE A 119 -22.79 2.95 -7.51
C ILE A 119 -22.79 4.39 -8.01
N SER A 120 -23.21 4.60 -9.24
CA SER A 120 -23.36 5.94 -9.83
C SER A 120 -24.78 6.44 -9.68
N ILE A 121 -24.95 7.74 -9.41
CA ILE A 121 -26.22 8.41 -9.25
C ILE A 121 -26.58 9.06 -10.59
N ASP A 122 -27.79 8.78 -11.10
CA ASP A 122 -28.29 9.34 -12.35
C ASP A 122 -28.96 10.71 -12.09
N HIS A 123 -28.26 11.79 -12.41
CA HIS A 123 -28.74 13.15 -12.21
C HIS A 123 -30.02 13.48 -12.97
N GLN A 124 -30.24 12.90 -14.16
CA GLN A 124 -31.46 13.14 -14.94
C GLN A 124 -32.67 12.52 -14.23
N LYS A 125 -32.50 11.35 -13.66
CA LYS A 125 -33.55 10.69 -12.89
C LYS A 125 -33.82 11.36 -11.55
N LEU A 126 -32.79 11.96 -10.91
CA LEU A 126 -33.00 12.78 -9.72
C LEU A 126 -33.95 13.96 -10.00
N LEU A 127 -33.74 14.66 -11.12
CA LEU A 127 -34.60 15.74 -11.53
C LEU A 127 -36.02 15.25 -11.87
N LEU A 128 -36.12 14.12 -12.59
CA LEU A 128 -37.41 13.54 -12.96
C LEU A 128 -38.28 13.16 -11.75
N TYR A 129 -37.67 12.59 -10.72
CA TYR A 129 -38.35 12.15 -9.50
C TYR A 129 -38.40 13.22 -8.41
N ASN A 130 -37.87 14.41 -8.67
CA ASN A 130 -37.74 15.48 -7.67
C ASN A 130 -37.08 15.02 -6.36
N ILE A 131 -35.90 14.39 -6.49
CA ILE A 131 -35.10 13.87 -5.37
C ILE A 131 -33.81 14.67 -5.27
N SER A 132 -33.46 15.10 -4.06
CA SER A 132 -32.19 15.78 -3.83
C SER A 132 -31.01 14.79 -3.77
N TYR A 133 -29.83 15.21 -4.23
CA TYR A 133 -28.62 14.41 -4.14
C TYR A 133 -28.26 14.03 -2.70
N GLU A 134 -28.42 14.97 -1.78
CA GLU A 134 -28.16 14.76 -0.34
C GLU A 134 -28.99 13.63 0.26
N GLU A 135 -30.26 13.55 -0.14
CA GLU A 135 -31.18 12.51 0.33
C GLU A 135 -30.72 11.13 -0.17
N VAL A 136 -30.33 11.02 -1.45
CA VAL A 136 -29.78 9.76 -2.00
C VAL A 136 -28.51 9.37 -1.27
N TYR A 137 -27.59 10.32 -1.09
CA TYR A 137 -26.33 10.07 -0.38
C TYR A 137 -26.56 9.61 1.06
N ARG A 138 -27.47 10.27 1.78
CA ARG A 138 -27.85 9.93 3.15
C ARG A 138 -28.42 8.52 3.25
N VAL A 139 -29.29 8.17 2.34
CA VAL A 139 -29.93 6.84 2.32
C VAL A 139 -28.93 5.77 1.95
N LEU A 140 -28.08 5.99 0.92
CA LEU A 140 -26.98 5.09 0.57
C LEU A 140 -26.04 4.85 1.74
N LYS A 141 -25.60 5.93 2.40
CA LYS A 141 -24.72 5.84 3.56
C LYS A 141 -25.34 5.02 4.69
N THR A 142 -26.65 5.16 4.92
CA THR A 142 -27.35 4.42 5.96
C THR A 142 -27.55 2.95 5.57
N ALA A 143 -27.78 2.66 4.28
CA ALA A 143 -28.03 1.30 3.79
C ALA A 143 -26.77 0.43 3.75
N PHE A 144 -25.59 1.03 3.49
CA PHE A 144 -24.33 0.30 3.34
C PHE A 144 -23.34 0.48 4.50
N LYS A 145 -23.63 1.32 5.46
CA LYS A 145 -22.78 1.51 6.63
C LYS A 145 -23.16 0.53 7.73
N GLU A 146 -22.16 -0.06 8.37
CA GLU A 146 -22.37 -0.71 9.65
C GLU A 146 -22.87 0.33 10.65
N ASN A 147 -24.10 0.11 11.16
CA ASN A 147 -24.70 1.01 12.13
C ASN A 147 -24.16 0.69 13.52
N GLU A 148 -23.08 1.33 13.93
CA GLU A 148 -22.61 1.30 15.31
C GLU A 148 -23.63 2.03 16.19
N VAL A 149 -24.28 1.28 17.09
CA VAL A 149 -25.30 1.80 18.01
C VAL A 149 -24.66 2.30 19.30
N ALA A 150 -23.63 1.62 19.77
CA ALA A 150 -22.91 1.94 21.00
C ALA A 150 -21.52 1.29 21.01
N THR A 151 -20.64 1.83 21.83
CA THR A 151 -19.35 1.20 22.12
C THR A 151 -19.33 0.76 23.58
N LEU A 152 -19.19 -0.53 23.82
CA LEU A 152 -18.98 -1.07 25.16
C LEU A 152 -17.52 -0.82 25.54
N ARG A 153 -17.30 0.01 26.56
CA ARG A 153 -15.97 0.27 27.13
C ARG A 153 -15.71 -0.67 28.29
N SER A 154 -14.78 -1.59 28.13
CA SER A 154 -14.20 -2.35 29.23
C SER A 154 -12.80 -1.84 29.51
N TYR A 155 -12.22 -2.20 30.65
CA TYR A 155 -10.91 -1.74 31.13
C TYR A 155 -9.75 -1.97 30.12
N GLN A 156 -9.91 -2.89 29.17
CA GLN A 156 -8.88 -3.28 28.21
C GLN A 156 -9.37 -3.36 26.75
N GLN A 157 -10.66 -3.17 26.47
CA GLN A 157 -11.21 -3.37 25.14
C GLN A 157 -12.32 -2.37 24.83
N TYR A 158 -12.35 -1.88 23.60
CA TYR A 158 -13.45 -1.16 23.01
C TYR A 158 -14.19 -2.13 22.08
N LEU A 159 -15.41 -2.53 22.46
CA LEU A 159 -16.25 -3.43 21.65
C LEU A 159 -17.37 -2.60 21.02
N PRO A 160 -17.33 -2.37 19.69
CA PRO A 160 -18.44 -1.72 19.01
C PRO A 160 -19.65 -2.66 18.99
N ILE A 161 -20.81 -2.16 19.34
CA ILE A 161 -22.10 -2.84 19.19
C ILE A 161 -22.67 -2.37 17.87
N THR A 162 -22.70 -3.25 16.87
CA THR A 162 -23.23 -2.95 15.54
C THR A 162 -24.60 -3.59 15.36
N LEU A 163 -25.51 -2.87 14.73
CA LEU A 163 -26.79 -3.42 14.29
C LEU A 163 -26.59 -4.03 12.89
N ALA A 164 -26.52 -5.35 12.81
CA ALA A 164 -26.41 -6.08 11.56
C ALA A 164 -27.77 -6.69 11.18
N GLY A 165 -28.13 -6.55 9.92
CA GLY A 165 -29.25 -7.29 9.31
C GLY A 165 -28.80 -8.65 8.77
N ASN A 166 -29.71 -9.39 8.18
CA ASN A 166 -29.36 -10.57 7.40
C ASN A 166 -28.53 -10.18 6.18
N GLU A 167 -27.61 -11.04 5.76
CA GLU A 167 -26.83 -10.85 4.55
C GLU A 167 -27.77 -10.66 3.35
N GLN A 168 -27.61 -9.54 2.66
CA GLN A 168 -28.39 -9.17 1.49
C GLN A 168 -27.42 -8.77 0.37
N THR A 169 -27.79 -9.09 -0.86
CA THR A 169 -27.04 -8.62 -2.03
C THR A 169 -27.23 -7.12 -2.21
N VAL A 170 -26.21 -6.45 -2.78
CA VAL A 170 -26.28 -5.01 -3.08
C VAL A 170 -27.52 -4.67 -3.92
N ASP A 171 -27.82 -5.49 -4.90
CA ASP A 171 -28.99 -5.33 -5.74
C ASP A 171 -30.32 -5.38 -4.96
N HIS A 172 -30.44 -6.34 -4.03
CA HIS A 172 -31.60 -6.45 -3.15
C HIS A 172 -31.76 -5.22 -2.25
N ILE A 173 -30.64 -4.69 -1.71
CA ILE A 173 -30.66 -3.48 -0.89
C ILE A 173 -31.16 -2.29 -1.72
N LEU A 174 -30.64 -2.09 -2.94
CA LEU A 174 -31.04 -0.97 -3.79
C LEU A 174 -32.52 -1.04 -4.24
N HIS A 175 -33.04 -2.23 -4.44
CA HIS A 175 -34.46 -2.40 -4.85
C HIS A 175 -35.43 -2.20 -3.68
N ASN A 176 -35.07 -2.59 -2.48
CA ASN A 176 -35.92 -2.52 -1.30
C ASN A 176 -35.80 -1.25 -0.48
N THR A 177 -34.70 -0.51 -0.65
CA THR A 177 -34.52 0.76 0.05
C THR A 177 -35.23 1.89 -0.69
N LEU A 178 -36.17 2.52 0.00
CA LEU A 178 -37.00 3.58 -0.56
C LEU A 178 -36.45 4.96 -0.20
N ILE A 179 -36.44 5.85 -1.19
CA ILE A 179 -36.12 7.27 -1.03
C ILE A 179 -37.41 8.08 -1.10
N ARG A 180 -37.52 9.07 -0.24
CA ARG A 180 -38.62 10.01 -0.24
C ARG A 180 -38.37 11.13 -1.26
N THR A 181 -39.35 11.39 -2.14
CA THR A 181 -39.33 12.53 -3.05
C THR A 181 -39.59 13.83 -2.31
N GLN A 182 -39.16 14.96 -2.85
CA GLN A 182 -39.58 16.25 -2.35
C GLN A 182 -41.09 16.42 -2.56
N PRO A 183 -41.76 17.23 -1.71
CA PRO A 183 -43.19 17.48 -1.85
C PRO A 183 -43.52 18.06 -3.22
N ASP A 184 -44.54 17.56 -3.84
CA ASP A 184 -45.19 18.07 -5.06
C ASP A 184 -45.99 19.36 -4.73
N GLU A 185 -46.47 20.06 -5.73
CA GLU A 185 -47.37 21.25 -5.59
C GLU A 185 -48.57 20.99 -4.67
N ASN A 186 -49.01 19.74 -4.58
CA ASN A 186 -50.09 19.27 -3.71
C ASN A 186 -49.59 18.76 -2.34
N GLN A 187 -48.36 19.06 -1.94
CA GLN A 187 -47.70 18.58 -0.71
C GLN A 187 -47.66 17.03 -0.56
N LYS A 188 -47.80 16.28 -1.65
CA LYS A 188 -47.65 14.83 -1.63
C LYS A 188 -46.20 14.42 -1.84
N THR A 189 -45.76 13.49 -1.04
CA THR A 189 -44.43 12.85 -1.16
C THR A 189 -44.63 11.41 -1.61
N ASN A 190 -43.87 10.99 -2.59
CA ASN A 190 -43.83 9.63 -3.07
C ASN A 190 -42.57 8.90 -2.58
N HIS A 191 -42.56 7.59 -2.70
CA HIS A 191 -41.41 6.76 -2.38
C HIS A 191 -40.93 6.07 -3.65
N VAL A 192 -39.62 6.20 -3.92
CA VAL A 192 -38.97 5.65 -5.10
C VAL A 192 -37.85 4.74 -4.64
N PRO A 193 -37.70 3.52 -5.20
CA PRO A 193 -36.56 2.67 -4.83
C PRO A 193 -35.24 3.27 -5.27
N LEU A 194 -34.19 3.05 -4.49
CA LEU A 194 -32.82 3.51 -4.80
C LEU A 194 -32.38 3.07 -6.19
N SER A 195 -32.73 1.86 -6.61
CA SER A 195 -32.42 1.31 -7.92
C SER A 195 -32.98 2.14 -9.09
N ALA A 196 -34.02 2.94 -8.85
CA ALA A 196 -34.59 3.80 -9.91
C ALA A 196 -33.64 4.98 -10.25
N VAL A 197 -32.85 5.45 -9.31
CA VAL A 197 -31.96 6.63 -9.45
C VAL A 197 -30.48 6.30 -9.40
N THR A 198 -30.12 5.02 -9.19
CA THR A 198 -28.74 4.54 -9.15
C THR A 198 -28.48 3.49 -10.21
N LYS A 199 -27.22 3.36 -10.59
CA LYS A 199 -26.73 2.33 -11.51
C LYS A 199 -25.51 1.67 -10.90
N ILE A 200 -25.50 0.34 -10.86
CA ILE A 200 -24.35 -0.45 -10.43
C ILE A 200 -23.51 -0.80 -11.66
N THR A 201 -22.22 -0.53 -11.57
CA THR A 201 -21.25 -0.99 -12.56
C THR A 201 -20.12 -1.69 -11.82
N PRO A 202 -19.81 -2.96 -12.17
CA PRO A 202 -18.61 -3.59 -11.66
C PRO A 202 -17.40 -2.83 -12.18
N GLY A 203 -16.42 -2.62 -11.33
CA GLY A 203 -15.15 -1.98 -11.64
C GLY A 203 -14.02 -2.69 -10.93
N GLU A 204 -12.83 -2.37 -11.33
CA GLU A 204 -11.59 -2.80 -10.70
C GLU A 204 -10.78 -1.54 -10.41
N ASP A 205 -10.29 -1.38 -9.21
CA ASP A 205 -9.52 -0.20 -8.80
C ASP A 205 -8.33 -0.62 -7.95
N LEU A 206 -7.39 0.30 -7.79
CA LEU A 206 -6.24 0.10 -6.94
C LEU A 206 -6.68 -0.09 -5.48
N LYS A 207 -6.21 -1.16 -4.86
CA LYS A 207 -6.52 -1.45 -3.46
C LYS A 207 -5.94 -0.41 -2.50
N ILE A 208 -4.76 0.12 -2.83
CA ILE A 208 -4.04 1.10 -2.02
C ILE A 208 -3.61 2.25 -2.92
N LEU A 209 -3.97 3.46 -2.53
CA LEU A 209 -3.46 4.68 -3.12
C LEU A 209 -2.25 5.13 -2.33
N THR A 210 -1.11 5.23 -3.00
CA THR A 210 0.13 5.69 -2.40
C THR A 210 0.43 7.11 -2.88
N ALA A 211 0.78 7.98 -1.95
CA ALA A 211 1.15 9.36 -2.26
C ALA A 211 2.47 9.72 -1.60
N GLY A 212 3.30 10.42 -2.32
CA GLY A 212 4.59 10.89 -1.89
C GLY A 212 4.76 12.39 -2.07
N LYS A 213 6.00 12.82 -2.10
CA LYS A 213 6.38 14.24 -2.19
C LYS A 213 5.91 14.90 -3.50
N ASN A 214 5.83 14.12 -4.58
CA ASN A 214 5.45 14.59 -5.92
C ASN A 214 3.98 14.30 -6.28
N GLY A 215 3.18 13.81 -5.33
CA GLY A 215 1.77 13.44 -5.52
C GLY A 215 1.51 11.96 -5.45
N GLU A 216 0.43 11.50 -6.06
CA GLU A 216 0.07 10.08 -6.13
C GLU A 216 0.99 9.32 -7.09
N TYR A 217 1.43 8.13 -6.67
CA TYR A 217 2.29 7.28 -7.45
C TYR A 217 1.94 5.80 -7.29
N ILE A 218 2.42 4.99 -8.22
CA ILE A 218 2.31 3.54 -8.20
C ILE A 218 3.65 2.97 -7.81
N PRO A 219 3.74 2.30 -6.64
CA PRO A 219 4.97 1.69 -6.17
C PRO A 219 5.20 0.32 -6.83
N PHE A 220 6.43 0.09 -7.31
CA PHE A 220 6.96 -1.23 -7.60
C PHE A 220 8.15 -1.49 -6.69
N SER A 221 7.98 -2.41 -5.77
CA SER A 221 8.94 -2.70 -4.71
C SER A 221 9.87 -3.84 -5.12
N PHE A 222 11.18 -3.62 -5.00
CA PHE A 222 12.22 -4.61 -5.27
C PHE A 222 12.93 -4.96 -3.97
N TYR A 223 13.06 -6.25 -3.72
CA TYR A 223 13.72 -6.82 -2.55
C TYR A 223 14.94 -7.61 -2.98
N GLN A 224 15.92 -7.74 -2.08
CA GLN A 224 17.16 -8.50 -2.30
C GLN A 224 17.94 -8.01 -3.54
N VAL A 225 18.06 -6.69 -3.65
CA VAL A 225 18.73 -6.04 -4.77
C VAL A 225 20.25 -6.04 -4.56
N GLU A 226 21.00 -6.80 -5.35
CA GLU A 226 22.46 -6.85 -5.25
C GLU A 226 23.12 -5.55 -5.76
N ASN A 227 22.58 -4.97 -6.84
CA ASN A 227 23.13 -3.76 -7.45
C ASN A 227 22.00 -2.73 -7.69
N ALA A 228 21.77 -1.89 -6.70
CA ALA A 228 20.73 -0.89 -6.71
C ALA A 228 20.89 0.16 -7.83
N GLU A 229 22.13 0.60 -8.09
CA GLU A 229 22.40 1.63 -9.10
C GLU A 229 22.10 1.12 -10.51
N GLN A 230 22.50 -0.11 -10.82
CA GLN A 230 22.23 -0.73 -12.11
C GLN A 230 20.73 -0.97 -12.31
N LEU A 231 20.03 -1.41 -11.27
CA LEU A 231 18.58 -1.59 -11.29
C LEU A 231 17.87 -0.27 -11.61
N MET A 232 18.21 0.80 -10.90
CA MET A 232 17.63 2.12 -11.12
C MET A 232 17.89 2.65 -12.54
N GLU A 233 19.10 2.45 -13.08
CA GLU A 233 19.43 2.89 -14.45
C GLU A 233 18.64 2.09 -15.49
N ASN A 234 18.53 0.77 -15.34
CA ASN A 234 17.71 -0.07 -16.22
C ASN A 234 16.25 0.39 -16.25
N ILE A 235 15.68 0.75 -15.08
CA ILE A 235 14.31 1.23 -15.00
C ILE A 235 14.18 2.63 -15.63
N ARG A 236 15.16 3.53 -15.42
CA ARG A 236 15.19 4.85 -16.08
C ARG A 236 15.26 4.73 -17.60
N GLU A 237 16.09 3.84 -18.11
CA GLU A 237 16.19 3.59 -19.54
C GLU A 237 14.88 3.06 -20.14
N LEU A 238 14.20 2.17 -19.40
CA LEU A 238 12.89 1.67 -19.79
C LEU A 238 11.88 2.81 -19.93
N VAL A 239 11.75 3.65 -18.90
CA VAL A 239 10.83 4.81 -18.94
C VAL A 239 11.19 5.78 -20.06
N ARG A 240 12.48 6.05 -20.30
CA ARG A 240 12.93 6.88 -21.42
C ARG A 240 12.63 6.27 -22.78
N SER A 241 12.78 4.97 -22.93
CA SER A 241 12.51 4.26 -24.20
C SER A 241 11.02 4.22 -24.52
N GLU A 242 10.18 3.99 -23.52
CA GLU A 242 8.71 4.00 -23.67
C GLU A 242 8.14 5.41 -23.81
N SER A 243 8.81 6.43 -23.29
CA SER A 243 8.39 7.83 -23.41
C SER A 243 8.33 8.32 -24.89
N LYS A 244 8.95 7.62 -25.84
CA LYS A 244 8.83 7.89 -27.28
C LYS A 244 7.46 7.46 -27.84
N ASP A 245 6.74 6.57 -27.16
CA ASP A 245 5.49 5.94 -27.63
C ASP A 245 4.27 6.26 -26.73
N LYS A 246 4.18 7.46 -26.15
CA LYS A 246 3.00 7.95 -25.40
C LYS A 246 2.80 7.45 -23.97
N THR A 247 3.75 6.84 -23.31
CA THR A 247 3.63 6.61 -21.88
C THR A 247 4.01 7.86 -21.10
N ASN A 248 3.02 8.40 -20.39
CA ASN A 248 3.15 9.63 -19.61
C ASN A 248 3.62 9.33 -18.18
N TRP A 249 4.75 8.64 -18.03
CA TRP A 249 5.29 8.33 -16.71
C TRP A 249 6.50 9.20 -16.37
N ASP A 250 6.50 9.74 -15.16
CA ASP A 250 7.69 10.21 -14.47
C ASP A 250 8.06 9.18 -13.41
N ILE A 251 9.33 9.07 -13.08
CA ILE A 251 9.82 8.10 -12.13
C ILE A 251 10.70 8.75 -11.07
N ASP A 252 10.50 8.34 -9.82
CA ASP A 252 11.38 8.61 -8.69
C ASP A 252 11.69 7.30 -7.96
N PHE A 253 12.65 7.33 -7.06
CA PHE A 253 13.07 6.16 -6.32
C PHE A 253 13.14 6.46 -4.84
N SER A 254 12.66 5.52 -4.03
CA SER A 254 12.79 5.50 -2.58
C SER A 254 13.17 4.09 -2.10
N GLY A 255 13.20 3.88 -0.80
CA GLY A 255 13.49 2.59 -0.20
C GLY A 255 14.69 2.62 0.75
N SER A 256 14.95 1.48 1.40
CA SER A 256 15.97 1.34 2.45
C SER A 256 17.39 1.62 1.96
N PHE A 257 17.66 1.44 0.67
CA PHE A 257 18.96 1.78 0.07
C PHE A 257 19.35 3.24 0.31
N PHE A 258 18.41 4.17 0.13
CA PHE A 258 18.67 5.60 0.30
C PHE A 258 18.81 5.98 1.78
N SER A 259 17.98 5.42 2.64
CA SER A 259 18.05 5.62 4.09
C SER A 259 19.37 5.10 4.64
N ASN A 260 19.83 3.93 4.21
CA ASN A 260 21.10 3.36 4.61
C ASN A 260 22.29 4.20 4.12
N GLN A 261 22.25 4.70 2.89
CA GLN A 261 23.30 5.56 2.35
C GLN A 261 23.38 6.91 3.09
N GLN A 262 22.24 7.49 3.41
CA GLN A 262 22.19 8.70 4.23
C GLN A 262 22.77 8.45 5.64
N MET A 263 22.37 7.35 6.29
CA MET A 263 22.85 6.97 7.61
C MET A 263 24.38 6.75 7.61
N LEU A 264 24.93 6.10 6.58
CA LEU A 264 26.38 5.92 6.43
C LEU A 264 27.11 7.26 6.32
N ASN A 265 26.58 8.20 5.53
CA ASN A 265 27.17 9.53 5.42
C ASN A 265 27.15 10.30 6.75
N GLU A 266 26.05 10.21 7.50
CA GLU A 266 25.94 10.81 8.83
C GLU A 266 26.93 10.17 9.81
N LEU A 267 27.10 8.84 9.79
CA LEU A 267 28.09 8.13 10.62
C LEU A 267 29.51 8.56 10.30
N VAL A 268 29.90 8.76 9.04
CA VAL A 268 31.21 9.26 8.63
C VAL A 268 31.46 10.65 9.20
N VAL A 269 30.45 11.53 9.16
CA VAL A 269 30.60 12.89 9.76
C VAL A 269 30.78 12.81 11.26
N ILE A 270 29.99 12.00 11.96
CA ILE A 270 30.11 11.80 13.42
C ILE A 270 31.47 11.22 13.77
N LEU A 271 31.94 10.21 13.01
CA LEU A 271 33.26 9.62 13.20
C LEU A 271 34.36 10.66 13.05
N PHE A 272 34.31 11.49 12.01
CA PHE A 272 35.27 12.55 11.79
C PHE A 272 35.32 13.56 12.95
N ILE A 273 34.14 14.02 13.42
CA ILE A 273 34.02 14.91 14.57
C ILE A 273 34.60 14.25 15.84
N SER A 274 34.33 12.98 16.05
CA SER A 274 34.83 12.22 17.21
C SER A 274 36.34 12.10 17.21
N ILE A 275 36.94 11.80 16.05
CA ILE A 275 38.41 11.76 15.89
C ILE A 275 39.03 13.14 16.16
N LEU A 276 38.40 14.19 15.66
CA LEU A 276 38.87 15.56 15.85
C LEU A 276 38.80 15.99 17.32
N LEU A 277 37.72 15.65 18.03
CA LEU A 277 37.60 15.90 19.46
C LEU A 277 38.65 15.11 20.25
N MET A 278 38.85 13.83 19.92
CA MET A 278 39.88 13.00 20.56
C MET A 278 41.25 13.55 20.33
N TYR A 279 41.54 14.05 19.11
CA TYR A 279 42.82 14.74 18.83
C TYR A 279 43.03 15.96 19.72
N PHE A 280 42.03 16.82 19.89
CA PHE A 280 42.17 18.00 20.74
C PHE A 280 42.35 17.67 22.23
N ILE A 281 41.63 16.64 22.72
CA ILE A 281 41.79 16.18 24.11
C ILE A 281 43.20 15.65 24.32
N LEU A 282 43.72 14.83 23.42
CA LEU A 282 45.09 14.33 23.50
C LEU A 282 46.14 15.45 23.36
N ALA A 283 45.91 16.43 22.47
CA ALA A 283 46.79 17.57 22.29
C ALA A 283 46.89 18.41 23.57
N ALA A 284 45.76 18.59 24.27
CA ALA A 284 45.77 19.28 25.57
C ALA A 284 46.47 18.45 26.67
N GLN A 285 46.33 17.12 26.62
CA GLN A 285 46.95 16.24 27.62
C GLN A 285 48.46 16.10 27.44
N PHE A 286 48.93 16.06 26.20
CA PHE A 286 50.38 15.93 25.90
C PHE A 286 51.10 17.28 25.76
N GLU A 287 50.38 18.40 25.88
CA GLU A 287 50.92 19.76 25.62
C GLU A 287 51.66 19.86 24.26
N SER A 288 51.25 19.04 23.29
CA SER A 288 51.89 18.89 21.99
C SER A 288 50.88 18.56 20.91
N PHE A 289 50.99 19.18 19.74
CA PHE A 289 50.14 18.85 18.59
C PHE A 289 50.68 17.67 17.77
N LEU A 290 51.94 17.29 17.93
CA LEU A 290 52.55 16.23 17.12
C LEU A 290 52.35 14.84 17.73
N GLN A 291 52.40 14.72 19.05
CA GLN A 291 52.26 13.44 19.74
C GLN A 291 50.89 12.78 19.53
N PRO A 292 49.73 13.48 19.61
CA PRO A 292 48.42 12.91 19.32
C PRO A 292 48.29 12.37 17.91
N LEU A 293 48.93 13.01 16.94
CA LEU A 293 48.89 12.61 15.54
C LEU A 293 49.57 11.25 15.32
N ILE A 294 50.67 11.00 16.02
CA ILE A 294 51.39 9.72 16.00
C ILE A 294 50.51 8.62 16.65
N VAL A 295 49.88 8.93 17.80
CA VAL A 295 49.00 7.99 18.50
C VAL A 295 47.78 7.64 17.67
N LEU A 296 47.18 8.61 16.99
CA LEU A 296 46.00 8.38 16.11
C LEU A 296 46.35 7.59 14.83
N LEU A 297 47.58 7.66 14.35
CA LEU A 297 48.08 6.87 13.23
C LEU A 297 48.35 5.41 13.59
N GLU A 298 48.47 5.09 14.87
CA GLU A 298 48.72 3.74 15.38
C GLU A 298 47.41 2.96 15.64
N ILE A 299 46.24 3.66 15.67
CA ILE A 299 44.93 3.11 15.83
C ILE A 299 44.29 2.83 14.46
#